data_f1508e4ae2175d549cff840acdd6d74f
#
_entry.id   f1508e4ae2175d549cff840acdd6d74f
#
_cell.length_a   1.000
_cell.length_b   1.000
_cell.length_c   1.000
_cell.angle_alpha   90.00
_cell.angle_beta   90.00
_cell.angle_gamma   90.00
#
_symmetry.space_group_name_H-M   'P 1'
#
loop_
_entity.id
_entity.type
_entity.pdbx_description
1 polymer ?
#
loop_
_entity_poly.entity_id
_entity_poly.type
_entity_poly.pdbx_seq_one_letter_code
_entity_poly.pdbx_strand_id
1 'polypeptide(L)'
;MMSAYLDLGLLARNPFDVVDADGVGELVRLGTERGRATRPSLKVGVCGEHGGEPESIAMFYRAGLDYVSCSPFRVPVARLAAAQAVMAGEAVVAGPIAATGSKTPEKAGKAAKAS
;
A
#
# COMPACT_ATOMS: atom_id res chain seq x y z
N MET A 1 -7.63 -4.20 27.36
CA MET A 1 -6.19 -4.56 27.31
C MET A 1 -5.39 -3.44 26.65
N MET A 2 -5.69 -3.00 25.42
CA MET A 2 -4.97 -1.92 24.72
C MET A 2 -4.96 -0.60 25.48
N SER A 3 -6.12 -0.16 25.99
CA SER A 3 -6.21 1.06 26.83
C SER A 3 -5.27 1.01 28.02
N ALA A 4 -5.18 -0.13 28.72
CA ALA A 4 -4.29 -0.26 29.87
C ALA A 4 -2.81 -0.09 29.49
N TYR A 5 -2.38 -0.57 28.31
CA TYR A 5 -1.00 -0.38 27.85
C TYR A 5 -0.68 1.06 27.48
N LEU A 6 -1.66 1.78 26.91
CA LEU A 6 -1.55 3.20 26.63
C LEU A 6 -1.51 4.03 27.91
N ASP A 7 -2.41 3.73 28.88
CA ASP A 7 -2.49 4.40 30.17
C ASP A 7 -1.22 4.23 31.03
N LEU A 8 -0.59 3.05 30.91
CA LEU A 8 0.68 2.75 31.57
C LEU A 8 1.92 3.28 30.82
N GLY A 9 1.74 3.91 29.67
CA GLY A 9 2.83 4.41 28.84
C GLY A 9 3.73 3.33 28.22
N LEU A 10 3.26 2.09 28.16
CA LEU A 10 3.98 0.98 27.52
C LEU A 10 3.93 1.07 26.00
N LEU A 11 2.91 1.72 25.46
CA LEU A 11 2.77 2.05 24.04
C LEU A 11 2.58 3.54 23.89
N ALA A 12 3.33 4.15 22.98
CA ALA A 12 3.22 5.57 22.69
C ALA A 12 1.92 5.91 21.92
N ARG A 13 1.45 4.99 21.10
CA ARG A 13 0.22 5.09 20.28
C ARG A 13 -0.47 3.73 20.18
N ASN A 14 -1.75 3.77 19.82
CA ASN A 14 -2.49 2.57 19.51
C ASN A 14 -2.00 1.98 18.17
N PRO A 15 -1.43 0.77 18.15
CA PRO A 15 -0.89 0.16 16.92
C PRO A 15 -1.98 -0.25 15.91
N PHE A 16 -3.26 -0.22 16.29
CA PHE A 16 -4.37 -0.46 15.38
C PHE A 16 -4.81 0.81 14.64
N ASP A 17 -4.44 1.99 15.12
CA ASP A 17 -4.77 3.26 14.48
C ASP A 17 -3.70 3.67 13.47
N VAL A 18 -2.43 3.63 13.88
CA VAL A 18 -1.28 4.00 13.05
C VAL A 18 -0.25 2.88 13.11
N VAL A 19 0.32 2.51 11.95
CA VAL A 19 1.36 1.50 11.90
C VAL A 19 2.63 1.98 12.61
N ASP A 20 3.29 1.09 13.31
CA ASP A 20 4.62 1.34 13.85
C ASP A 20 5.65 1.44 12.72
N ALA A 21 6.12 2.66 12.45
CA ALA A 21 7.01 2.92 11.33
C ALA A 21 8.43 2.35 11.56
N ASP A 22 8.89 2.32 12.80
CA ASP A 22 10.26 1.90 13.13
C ASP A 22 10.39 0.36 13.11
N GLY A 23 9.43 -0.36 13.69
CA GLY A 23 9.46 -1.82 13.73
C GLY A 23 8.78 -2.45 12.52
N VAL A 24 7.46 -2.28 12.41
CA VAL A 24 6.66 -2.89 11.34
C VAL A 24 7.04 -2.30 9.98
N GLY A 25 7.29 -0.98 9.92
CA GLY A 25 7.69 -0.30 8.68
C GLY A 25 9.00 -0.84 8.12
N GLU A 26 9.98 -1.15 8.99
CA GLU A 26 11.24 -1.78 8.55
C GLU A 26 10.99 -3.17 7.96
N LEU A 27 10.14 -3.98 8.58
CA LEU A 27 9.79 -5.31 8.06
C LEU A 27 9.07 -5.22 6.70
N VAL A 28 8.17 -4.25 6.53
CA VAL A 28 7.49 -4.00 5.25
C VAL A 28 8.51 -3.62 4.17
N ARG A 29 9.43 -2.71 4.47
CA ARG A 29 10.51 -2.32 3.55
C ARG A 29 11.38 -3.52 3.16
N LEU A 30 11.85 -4.27 4.16
CA LEU A 30 12.69 -5.45 3.94
C LEU A 30 11.99 -6.50 3.07
N GLY A 31 10.71 -6.78 3.36
CA GLY A 31 9.89 -7.71 2.57
C GLY A 31 9.73 -7.25 1.12
N THR A 32 9.47 -5.97 0.92
CA THR A 32 9.33 -5.36 -0.43
C THR A 32 10.64 -5.45 -1.22
N GLU A 33 11.76 -5.06 -0.61
CA GLU A 33 13.09 -5.09 -1.24
C GLU A 33 13.49 -6.51 -1.63
N ARG A 34 13.37 -7.47 -0.69
CA ARG A 34 13.73 -8.88 -0.95
C ARG A 34 12.81 -9.53 -1.99
N GLY A 35 11.52 -9.23 -1.94
CA GLY A 35 10.57 -9.71 -2.93
C GLY A 35 10.94 -9.23 -4.34
N ARG A 36 11.26 -7.94 -4.49
CA ARG A 36 11.67 -7.36 -5.77
C ARG A 36 13.08 -7.77 -6.22
N ALA A 37 13.98 -8.05 -5.28
CA ALA A 37 15.29 -8.62 -5.62
C ALA A 37 15.15 -9.96 -6.33
N THR A 38 14.15 -10.77 -5.94
CA THR A 38 13.87 -12.06 -6.59
C THR A 38 13.00 -11.90 -7.85
N ARG A 39 12.00 -11.01 -7.80
CA ARG A 39 11.09 -10.73 -8.91
C ARG A 39 10.92 -9.22 -9.10
N PRO A 40 11.69 -8.59 -9.99
CA PRO A 40 11.69 -7.13 -10.17
C PRO A 40 10.32 -6.52 -10.51
N SER A 41 9.45 -7.28 -11.19
CA SER A 41 8.09 -6.85 -11.53
C SER A 41 7.04 -7.16 -10.45
N LEU A 42 7.45 -7.56 -9.25
CA LEU A 42 6.54 -7.88 -8.16
C LEU A 42 5.77 -6.63 -7.74
N LYS A 43 4.45 -6.70 -7.81
CA LYS A 43 3.56 -5.70 -7.22
C LYS A 43 3.30 -6.04 -5.77
N VAL A 44 3.55 -5.07 -4.90
CA VAL A 44 3.39 -5.21 -3.46
C VAL A 44 2.35 -4.21 -2.98
N GLY A 45 1.43 -4.65 -2.17
CA GLY A 45 0.41 -3.79 -1.59
C GLY A 45 0.03 -4.23 -0.19
N VAL A 46 -0.73 -3.38 0.49
CA VAL A 46 -1.26 -3.65 1.81
C VAL A 46 -2.79 -3.57 1.81
N CYS A 47 -3.40 -4.40 2.62
CA CYS A 47 -4.83 -4.41 2.86
C CYS A 47 -5.07 -4.38 4.37
N GLY A 48 -6.00 -3.55 4.81
CA GLY A 48 -6.38 -3.41 6.21
C GLY A 48 -6.63 -1.96 6.60
N GLU A 49 -6.90 -1.71 7.87
CA GLU A 49 -7.26 -0.38 8.38
C GLU A 49 -6.18 0.67 8.15
N HIS A 50 -4.91 0.29 8.29
CA HIS A 50 -3.77 1.17 8.04
C HIS A 50 -3.66 1.64 6.58
N GLY A 51 -4.25 0.90 5.62
CA GLY A 51 -4.32 1.32 4.22
C GLY A 51 -5.20 2.55 3.96
N GLY A 52 -5.98 2.97 4.94
CA GLY A 52 -6.80 4.20 4.91
C GLY A 52 -6.31 5.29 5.85
N GLU A 53 -5.18 5.10 6.55
CA GLU A 53 -4.65 6.04 7.53
C GLU A 53 -3.47 6.83 6.92
N PRO A 54 -3.48 8.18 6.99
CA PRO A 54 -2.52 9.03 6.28
C PRO A 54 -1.05 8.81 6.59
N GLU A 55 -0.67 8.70 7.89
CA GLU A 55 0.73 8.49 8.27
C GLU A 55 1.23 7.12 7.80
N SER A 56 0.38 6.10 7.92
CA SER A 56 0.68 4.74 7.45
C SER A 56 0.82 4.70 5.92
N ILE A 57 -0.02 5.42 5.18
CA ILE A 57 0.08 5.53 3.73
C ILE A 57 1.42 6.17 3.32
N ALA A 58 1.82 7.24 3.99
CA ALA A 58 3.12 7.87 3.72
C ALA A 58 4.28 6.91 3.99
N MET A 59 4.21 6.13 5.06
CA MET A 59 5.21 5.09 5.35
C MET A 59 5.21 3.98 4.28
N PHE A 60 4.05 3.48 3.85
CA PHE A 60 3.94 2.48 2.78
C PHE A 60 4.50 3.00 1.46
N TYR A 61 4.26 4.28 1.16
CA TYR A 61 4.84 4.93 -0.01
C TYR A 61 6.37 4.93 0.07
N ARG A 62 6.97 5.33 1.19
CA ARG A 62 8.43 5.29 1.42
C ARG A 62 9.00 3.88 1.31
N ALA A 63 8.27 2.88 1.80
CA ALA A 63 8.64 1.47 1.67
C ALA A 63 8.51 0.93 0.24
N GLY A 64 8.00 1.74 -0.69
CA GLY A 64 7.90 1.41 -2.11
C GLY A 64 6.74 0.50 -2.47
N LEU A 65 5.65 0.48 -1.71
CA LEU A 65 4.46 -0.26 -2.09
C LEU A 65 3.77 0.36 -3.32
N ASP A 66 3.17 -0.49 -4.14
CA ASP A 66 2.49 -0.06 -5.37
C ASP A 66 1.05 0.39 -5.13
N TYR A 67 0.39 -0.16 -4.11
CA TYR A 67 -0.99 0.18 -3.79
C TYR A 67 -1.35 -0.08 -2.34
N VAL A 68 -2.41 0.56 -1.89
CA VAL A 68 -3.10 0.28 -0.63
C VAL A 68 -4.56 -0.05 -0.89
N SER A 69 -5.13 -0.93 -0.08
CA SER A 69 -6.57 -1.21 -0.04
C SER A 69 -7.12 -0.76 1.29
N CYS A 70 -8.28 -0.11 1.26
CA CYS A 70 -8.98 0.34 2.45
C CYS A 70 -10.51 0.23 2.25
N SER A 71 -11.26 0.47 3.32
CA SER A 71 -12.72 0.53 3.22
C SER A 71 -13.17 1.65 2.28
N PRO A 72 -14.30 1.52 1.57
CA PRO A 72 -14.79 2.51 0.62
C PRO A 72 -14.87 3.93 1.17
N PHE A 73 -15.27 4.07 2.44
CA PHE A 73 -15.38 5.37 3.11
C PHE A 73 -14.04 6.08 3.32
N ARG A 74 -12.94 5.33 3.37
CA ARG A 74 -11.59 5.88 3.53
C ARG A 74 -10.89 6.22 2.21
N VAL A 75 -11.42 5.76 1.08
CA VAL A 75 -10.80 5.98 -0.24
C VAL A 75 -10.51 7.46 -0.54
N PRO A 76 -11.41 8.43 -0.29
CA PRO A 76 -11.10 9.83 -0.53
C PRO A 76 -9.90 10.33 0.27
N VAL A 77 -9.83 9.97 1.56
CA VAL A 77 -8.72 10.32 2.45
C VAL A 77 -7.43 9.65 2.01
N ALA A 78 -7.48 8.35 1.67
CA ALA A 78 -6.32 7.59 1.21
C ALA A 78 -5.73 8.18 -0.09
N ARG A 79 -6.57 8.59 -1.03
CA ARG A 79 -6.11 9.24 -2.28
C ARG A 79 -5.43 10.58 -2.00
N LEU A 80 -5.98 11.38 -1.10
CA LEU A 80 -5.38 12.65 -0.71
C LEU A 80 -4.03 12.44 -0.03
N ALA A 81 -3.97 11.52 0.94
CA ALA A 81 -2.74 11.17 1.66
C ALA A 81 -1.64 10.65 0.71
N ALA A 82 -2.00 9.79 -0.25
CA ALA A 82 -1.06 9.30 -1.26
C ALA A 82 -0.51 10.45 -2.13
N ALA A 83 -1.37 11.38 -2.57
CA ALA A 83 -0.95 12.56 -3.33
C ALA A 83 -0.03 13.46 -2.50
N GLN A 84 -0.33 13.68 -1.22
CA GLN A 84 0.51 14.47 -0.31
C GLN A 84 1.87 13.82 -0.09
N ALA A 85 1.95 12.49 0.07
CA ALA A 85 3.20 11.76 0.21
C ALA A 85 4.10 11.94 -1.03
N VAL A 86 3.52 11.88 -2.24
CA VAL A 86 4.24 12.14 -3.50
C VAL A 86 4.74 13.59 -3.55
N MET A 87 3.91 14.56 -3.20
CA MET A 87 4.26 16.00 -3.26
C MET A 87 5.31 16.38 -2.22
N ALA A 88 5.34 15.72 -1.07
CA ALA A 88 6.34 15.94 -0.03
C ALA A 88 7.76 15.55 -0.47
N GLY A 89 7.92 14.96 -1.65
CA GLY A 89 9.23 14.61 -2.20
C GLY A 89 9.93 13.51 -1.41
N GLU A 90 9.20 12.75 -0.62
CA GLU A 90 9.71 11.60 0.09
C GLU A 90 10.10 10.53 -0.95
N ALA A 91 11.41 10.46 -1.22
CA ALA A 91 11.99 9.66 -2.28
C ALA A 91 11.52 8.20 -2.18
N VAL A 92 10.74 7.79 -3.15
CA VAL A 92 10.43 6.39 -3.37
C VAL A 92 11.66 5.70 -3.91
N VAL A 93 12.12 4.70 -3.23
CA VAL A 93 12.95 3.66 -3.83
C VAL A 93 11.99 2.79 -4.66
N ALA A 94 11.50 3.33 -5.76
CA ALA A 94 10.57 2.63 -6.63
C ALA A 94 10.98 2.78 -8.08
N GLY A 95 10.96 1.67 -8.78
CA GLY A 95 10.96 1.68 -10.23
C GLY A 95 9.71 2.38 -10.79
N PRO A 96 9.67 2.67 -12.10
CA PRO A 96 8.66 3.54 -12.70
C PRO A 96 7.24 3.03 -12.47
N ILE A 97 6.35 3.93 -12.06
CA ILE A 97 4.90 3.69 -11.99
C ILE A 97 4.41 3.48 -13.42
N ALA A 98 4.28 2.23 -13.83
CA ALA A 98 3.59 1.92 -15.08
C ALA A 98 2.11 2.26 -14.89
N ALA A 99 1.63 3.28 -15.63
CA ALA A 99 0.21 3.57 -15.73
C ALA A 99 -0.51 2.30 -16.21
N THR A 100 -1.33 1.71 -15.35
CA THR A 100 -2.19 0.59 -15.72
C THR A 100 -3.30 1.12 -16.62
N GLY A 101 -3.04 1.12 -17.94
CA GLY A 101 -4.09 1.25 -18.93
C GLY A 101 -5.07 0.10 -18.76
N SER A 102 -6.34 0.40 -18.54
CA SER A 102 -7.43 -0.57 -18.52
C SER A 102 -7.52 -1.26 -19.88
N LYS A 103 -6.99 -2.47 -20.01
CA LYS A 103 -7.32 -3.35 -21.13
C LYS A 103 -8.69 -3.96 -20.86
N THR A 104 -9.70 -3.44 -21.56
CA THR A 104 -11.00 -4.08 -21.71
C THR A 104 -10.77 -5.48 -22.33
N PRO A 105 -11.37 -6.56 -21.80
CA PRO A 105 -11.23 -7.87 -22.42
C PRO A 105 -11.92 -7.88 -23.80
N GLU A 106 -11.15 -8.09 -24.84
CA GLU A 106 -11.61 -8.33 -26.20
C GLU A 106 -12.44 -9.63 -26.24
N LYS A 107 -13.70 -9.50 -26.63
CA LYS A 107 -14.59 -10.65 -26.82
C LYS A 107 -14.04 -11.55 -27.93
N ALA A 108 -13.60 -12.74 -27.55
CA ALA A 108 -13.27 -13.79 -28.51
C ALA A 108 -14.52 -14.16 -29.35
N GLY A 109 -14.53 -13.75 -30.58
CA GLY A 109 -15.55 -14.11 -31.57
C GLY A 109 -15.49 -15.62 -31.88
N LYS A 110 -16.60 -16.30 -31.63
CA LYS A 110 -16.81 -17.70 -31.91
C LYS A 110 -17.07 -17.84 -33.42
N ALA A 111 -16.06 -18.25 -34.18
CA ALA A 111 -16.24 -18.63 -35.56
C ALA A 111 -16.86 -20.04 -35.62
N ALA A 112 -18.13 -20.11 -36.00
CA ALA A 112 -18.77 -21.34 -36.41
C ALA A 112 -18.23 -21.72 -37.79
N LYS A 113 -17.77 -22.95 -37.94
CA LYS A 113 -17.51 -23.56 -39.23
C LYS A 113 -18.43 -24.74 -39.37
N ALA A 114 -19.42 -24.58 -40.28
CA ALA A 114 -20.23 -25.65 -40.82
C ALA A 114 -19.46 -26.28 -41.98
N SER A 115 -19.43 -27.55 -42.03
CA SER A 115 -19.52 -28.49 -43.18
C SER A 115 -19.37 -29.88 -42.64
#